data_30917ec5c031dbf598ae0f1a77a36a5d
#
_entry.id   30917ec5c031dbf598ae0f1a77a36a5d
#
_cell.length_a   1.000
_cell.length_b   1.000
_cell.length_c   1.000
_cell.angle_alpha   90.00
_cell.angle_beta   90.00
_cell.angle_gamma   90.00
#
_symmetry.space_group_name_H-M   'P 1'
#
loop_
_entity.id
_entity.type
_entity.pdbx_description
1 polymer ?
#
loop_
_entity_poly.entity_id
_entity_poly.type
_entity_poly.pdbx_seq_one_letter_code
_entity_poly.pdbx_strand_id
1 'polypeptide(L)'
;SLSKKNSGETKDCFEKVNRGIFAFNQGLDNAVFEPLAKGYRKLPVPIRRGTSNVLDNLSTLITIPNNLLQGEVKKAGQNTIRFAVNTTLGILGIFDPASGLGFAVLEKEDYGQTLGTWGIGEGCYLVLPILGPSTVRDTIGMVGSTVGGGDPWYNVTVKNDTQYFTDFDYYGTRTTSGIDFRAKNIESFDSLEKNSIDLYASVKSLYLQDRNKKISNSKSSVETQDDSDWEEIDT
;
A
#
# COMPACT_ATOMS: atom_id res chain seq x y z
N SER A 1 -4.28 26.56 27.74
CA SER A 1 -5.26 26.54 26.64
C SER A 1 -4.57 25.95 25.41
N LEU A 2 -4.55 24.60 25.30
CA LEU A 2 -4.05 23.90 24.13
C LEU A 2 -5.11 24.05 23.03
N SER A 3 -4.79 24.85 22.04
CA SER A 3 -5.52 25.00 20.80
C SER A 3 -5.80 23.60 20.20
N LYS A 4 -7.06 23.16 20.19
CA LYS A 4 -7.53 22.08 19.32
C LYS A 4 -7.16 22.48 17.90
N LYS A 5 -6.09 21.87 17.37
CA LYS A 5 -5.76 21.96 15.96
C LYS A 5 -6.89 21.22 15.25
N ASN A 6 -7.86 21.98 14.73
CA ASN A 6 -8.85 21.43 13.80
C ASN A 6 -8.07 20.63 12.76
N SER A 7 -8.33 19.34 12.66
CA SER A 7 -7.95 18.53 11.53
C SER A 7 -8.67 19.14 10.32
N GLY A 8 -8.03 20.13 9.69
CA GLY A 8 -8.56 20.80 8.54
C GLY A 8 -8.80 19.76 7.46
N GLU A 9 -9.97 19.78 6.89
CA GLU A 9 -10.32 18.99 5.73
C GLU A 9 -9.23 19.15 4.67
N THR A 10 -8.64 18.04 4.19
CA THR A 10 -7.58 18.08 3.19
C THR A 10 -8.03 18.87 1.99
N LYS A 11 -7.29 19.94 1.66
CA LYS A 11 -7.64 20.83 0.56
C LYS A 11 -7.49 20.13 -0.78
N ASP A 12 -8.52 20.25 -1.60
CA ASP A 12 -8.50 19.85 -3.00
C ASP A 12 -8.12 21.07 -3.86
N CYS A 13 -6.81 21.33 -3.93
CA CYS A 13 -6.30 22.56 -4.56
C CYS A 13 -6.53 22.58 -6.08
N PHE A 14 -6.71 21.41 -6.69
CA PHE A 14 -6.81 21.24 -8.15
C PHE A 14 -8.05 20.44 -8.53
N GLU A 15 -9.17 20.61 -7.85
CA GLU A 15 -10.37 19.77 -7.98
C GLU A 15 -10.80 19.53 -9.44
N LYS A 16 -10.82 20.58 -10.27
CA LYS A 16 -11.21 20.45 -11.69
C LYS A 16 -10.27 19.52 -12.47
N VAL A 17 -8.97 19.62 -12.24
CA VAL A 17 -7.95 18.75 -12.86
C VAL A 17 -8.07 17.34 -12.30
N ASN A 18 -8.18 17.21 -10.99
CA ASN A 18 -8.34 15.92 -10.31
C ASN A 18 -9.57 15.18 -10.80
N ARG A 19 -10.71 15.86 -10.96
CA ARG A 19 -11.94 15.26 -11.52
C ARG A 19 -11.75 14.82 -12.98
N GLY A 20 -11.02 15.59 -13.78
CA GLY A 20 -10.70 15.20 -15.16
C GLY A 20 -9.83 13.94 -15.24
N ILE A 21 -8.77 13.87 -14.41
CA ILE A 21 -7.92 12.68 -14.33
C ILE A 21 -8.69 11.49 -13.73
N PHE A 22 -9.55 11.73 -12.74
CA PHE A 22 -10.41 10.69 -12.17
C PHE A 22 -11.34 10.09 -13.21
N ALA A 23 -12.00 10.91 -14.02
CA ALA A 23 -12.86 10.44 -15.11
C ALA A 23 -12.08 9.64 -16.16
N PHE A 24 -10.85 10.07 -16.49
CA PHE A 24 -9.94 9.30 -17.34
C PHE A 24 -9.60 7.94 -16.73
N ASN A 25 -9.23 7.90 -15.45
CA ASN A 25 -8.92 6.66 -14.74
C ASN A 25 -10.12 5.72 -14.68
N GLN A 26 -11.33 6.26 -14.48
CA GLN A 26 -12.58 5.50 -14.51
C GLN A 26 -12.85 4.88 -15.88
N GLY A 27 -12.67 5.69 -16.94
CA GLY A 27 -12.79 5.18 -18.32
C GLY A 27 -11.78 4.06 -18.61
N LEU A 28 -10.55 4.20 -18.11
CA LEU A 28 -9.50 3.19 -18.24
C LEU A 28 -9.81 1.93 -17.41
N ASP A 29 -10.35 2.09 -16.20
CA ASP A 29 -10.78 0.95 -15.37
C ASP A 29 -11.87 0.16 -16.09
N ASN A 30 -12.93 0.81 -16.54
CA ASN A 30 -14.06 0.16 -17.22
C ASN A 30 -13.65 -0.53 -18.53
N ALA A 31 -12.72 0.08 -19.28
CA ALA A 31 -12.30 -0.44 -20.58
C ALA A 31 -11.22 -1.55 -20.48
N VAL A 32 -10.38 -1.52 -19.45
CA VAL A 32 -9.18 -2.36 -19.36
C VAL A 32 -9.10 -3.12 -18.04
N PHE A 33 -9.03 -2.42 -16.90
CA PHE A 33 -8.72 -3.08 -15.63
C PHE A 33 -9.86 -3.97 -15.14
N GLU A 34 -11.10 -3.53 -15.23
CA GLU A 34 -12.26 -4.31 -14.83
C GLU A 34 -12.43 -5.60 -15.65
N PRO A 35 -12.40 -5.59 -17.01
CA PRO A 35 -12.42 -6.83 -17.80
C PRO A 35 -11.25 -7.76 -17.48
N LEU A 36 -10.03 -7.24 -17.30
CA LEU A 36 -8.87 -8.03 -16.91
C LEU A 36 -9.04 -8.64 -15.52
N ALA A 37 -9.53 -7.90 -14.55
CA ALA A 37 -9.81 -8.37 -13.21
C ALA A 37 -10.89 -9.46 -13.20
N LYS A 38 -11.96 -9.31 -13.98
CA LYS A 38 -13.00 -10.32 -14.16
C LYS A 38 -12.43 -11.59 -14.82
N GLY A 39 -11.55 -11.44 -15.82
CA GLY A 39 -10.83 -12.55 -16.44
C GLY A 39 -9.91 -13.26 -15.45
N TYR A 40 -9.12 -12.51 -14.69
CA TYR A 40 -8.23 -13.02 -13.64
C TYR A 40 -9.01 -13.81 -12.58
N ARG A 41 -10.20 -13.36 -12.16
CA ARG A 41 -11.05 -14.08 -11.21
C ARG A 41 -11.52 -15.48 -11.68
N LYS A 42 -11.49 -15.74 -12.99
CA LYS A 42 -11.82 -17.07 -13.53
C LYS A 42 -10.68 -18.08 -13.37
N LEU A 43 -9.47 -17.62 -13.05
CA LEU A 43 -8.35 -18.52 -12.77
C LEU A 43 -8.63 -19.34 -11.49
N PRO A 44 -8.13 -20.58 -11.41
CA PRO A 44 -8.23 -21.41 -10.21
C PRO A 44 -7.71 -20.67 -8.96
N VAL A 45 -8.37 -20.89 -7.83
CA VAL A 45 -8.02 -20.25 -6.55
C VAL A 45 -6.54 -20.42 -6.17
N PRO A 46 -5.90 -21.61 -6.35
CA PRO A 46 -4.47 -21.77 -6.04
C PRO A 46 -3.57 -20.82 -6.84
N ILE A 47 -3.87 -20.61 -8.12
CA ILE A 47 -3.08 -19.71 -8.98
C ILE A 47 -3.22 -18.26 -8.49
N ARG A 48 -4.45 -17.80 -8.26
CA ARG A 48 -4.70 -16.43 -7.75
C ARG A 48 -4.05 -16.22 -6.37
N ARG A 49 -4.17 -17.20 -5.47
CA ARG A 49 -3.55 -17.14 -4.15
C ARG A 49 -2.02 -17.10 -4.25
N GLY A 50 -1.43 -17.95 -5.07
CA GLY A 50 0.02 -17.94 -5.30
C GLY A 50 0.51 -16.62 -5.87
N THR A 51 -0.19 -16.04 -6.86
CA THR A 51 0.11 -14.71 -7.40
C THR A 51 0.04 -13.64 -6.31
N SER A 52 -1.06 -13.59 -5.55
CA SER A 52 -1.19 -12.63 -4.45
C SER A 52 -0.06 -12.76 -3.42
N ASN A 53 0.29 -13.99 -3.04
CA ASN A 53 1.37 -14.23 -2.07
C ASN A 53 2.72 -13.72 -2.58
N VAL A 54 3.07 -13.94 -3.86
CA VAL A 54 4.29 -13.39 -4.47
C VAL A 54 4.31 -11.88 -4.44
N LEU A 55 3.21 -11.24 -4.84
CA LEU A 55 3.08 -9.77 -4.84
C LEU A 55 3.17 -9.20 -3.43
N ASP A 56 2.55 -9.86 -2.45
CA ASP A 56 2.63 -9.48 -1.04
C ASP A 56 4.05 -9.65 -0.50
N ASN A 57 4.73 -10.73 -0.85
CA ASN A 57 6.12 -10.95 -0.48
C ASN A 57 7.06 -9.88 -1.05
N LEU A 58 6.91 -9.51 -2.32
CA LEU A 58 7.66 -8.42 -2.94
C LEU A 58 7.37 -7.06 -2.29
N SER A 59 6.10 -6.79 -1.94
CA SER A 59 5.74 -5.54 -1.26
C SER A 59 6.36 -5.40 0.13
N THR A 60 6.71 -6.52 0.76
CA THR A 60 7.40 -6.53 2.05
C THR A 60 8.78 -5.86 1.97
N LEU A 61 9.45 -5.89 0.82
CA LEU A 61 10.72 -5.21 0.59
C LEU A 61 10.65 -3.68 0.82
N ILE A 62 9.49 -3.05 0.53
CA ILE A 62 9.26 -1.63 0.83
C ILE A 62 8.76 -1.46 2.27
N THR A 63 7.96 -2.39 2.77
CA THR A 63 7.38 -2.32 4.12
C THR A 63 8.45 -2.38 5.21
N ILE A 64 9.45 -3.26 5.10
CA ILE A 64 10.50 -3.42 6.12
C ILE A 64 11.27 -2.12 6.40
N PRO A 65 11.85 -1.42 5.41
CA PRO A 65 12.55 -0.17 5.68
C PRO A 65 11.62 0.92 6.23
N ASN A 66 10.35 0.95 5.82
CA ASN A 66 9.38 1.90 6.35
C ASN A 66 9.03 1.62 7.82
N ASN A 67 8.86 0.35 8.21
CA ASN A 67 8.71 0.01 9.63
C ASN A 67 9.92 0.48 10.46
N LEU A 68 11.15 0.31 9.96
CA LEU A 68 12.36 0.79 10.66
C LEU A 68 12.37 2.32 10.78
N LEU A 69 12.05 3.03 9.69
CA LEU A 69 12.00 4.49 9.66
C LEU A 69 10.90 5.09 10.55
N GLN A 70 9.85 4.31 10.81
CA GLN A 70 8.75 4.65 11.72
C GLN A 70 9.04 4.25 13.17
N GLY A 71 10.18 3.57 13.45
CA GLY A 71 10.53 3.08 14.79
C GLY A 71 9.88 1.74 15.17
N GLU A 72 9.17 1.09 14.24
CA GLU A 72 8.44 -0.15 14.47
C GLU A 72 9.34 -1.39 14.29
N VAL A 73 10.39 -1.52 15.10
CA VAL A 73 11.42 -2.55 14.98
C VAL A 73 10.85 -3.98 15.06
N LYS A 74 9.86 -4.21 15.94
CA LYS A 74 9.20 -5.53 16.06
C LYS A 74 8.48 -5.91 14.76
N LYS A 75 7.74 -4.99 14.16
CA LYS A 75 7.06 -5.22 12.86
C LYS A 75 8.08 -5.42 11.73
N ALA A 76 9.17 -4.65 11.71
CA ALA A 76 10.26 -4.84 10.77
C ALA A 76 10.88 -6.24 10.88
N GLY A 77 11.18 -6.69 12.10
CA GLY A 77 11.69 -8.03 12.36
C GLY A 77 10.71 -9.13 11.91
N GLN A 78 9.43 -9.00 12.25
CA GLN A 78 8.40 -9.95 11.84
C GLN A 78 8.26 -10.01 10.30
N ASN A 79 8.22 -8.87 9.62
CA ASN A 79 8.18 -8.81 8.17
C ASN A 79 9.44 -9.40 7.53
N THR A 80 10.62 -9.19 8.12
CA THR A 80 11.88 -9.80 7.66
C THR A 80 11.83 -11.33 7.75
N ILE A 81 11.36 -11.87 8.88
CA ILE A 81 11.20 -13.34 9.03
C ILE A 81 10.20 -13.87 8.01
N ARG A 82 9.03 -13.22 7.86
CA ARG A 82 8.04 -13.61 6.85
C ARG A 82 8.62 -13.63 5.45
N PHE A 83 9.32 -12.56 5.07
CA PHE A 83 9.97 -12.46 3.76
C PHE A 83 10.98 -13.62 3.55
N ALA A 84 11.85 -13.87 4.52
CA ALA A 84 12.86 -14.92 4.42
C ALA A 84 12.23 -16.33 4.32
N VAL A 85 11.25 -16.63 5.18
CA VAL A 85 10.54 -17.91 5.21
C VAL A 85 9.74 -18.11 3.92
N ASN A 86 8.98 -17.13 3.49
CA ASN A 86 8.15 -17.24 2.30
C ASN A 86 9.00 -17.28 1.01
N THR A 87 10.14 -16.60 0.96
CA THR A 87 11.03 -16.64 -0.19
C THR A 87 11.75 -17.99 -0.30
N THR A 88 12.17 -18.58 0.83
CA THR A 88 12.93 -19.85 0.84
C THR A 88 12.00 -21.08 0.86
N LEU A 89 11.22 -21.24 1.91
CA LEU A 89 10.32 -22.40 2.08
C LEU A 89 9.04 -22.25 1.25
N GLY A 90 8.62 -21.01 0.97
CA GLY A 90 7.43 -20.70 0.18
C GLY A 90 7.66 -20.60 -1.32
N ILE A 91 8.84 -20.99 -1.83
CA ILE A 91 9.22 -20.96 -3.25
C ILE A 91 8.99 -19.55 -3.82
N LEU A 92 9.87 -18.61 -3.49
CA LEU A 92 9.82 -17.19 -3.89
C LEU A 92 8.51 -16.47 -3.48
N GLY A 93 7.84 -16.98 -2.46
CA GLY A 93 6.60 -16.38 -1.95
C GLY A 93 5.30 -16.92 -2.57
N ILE A 94 5.34 -17.95 -3.44
CA ILE A 94 4.12 -18.60 -3.97
C ILE A 94 3.26 -19.15 -2.82
N PHE A 95 3.91 -19.73 -1.82
CA PHE A 95 3.25 -20.18 -0.60
C PHE A 95 3.55 -19.26 0.57
N ASP A 96 2.69 -19.30 1.61
CA ASP A 96 2.88 -18.53 2.86
C ASP A 96 3.06 -19.46 4.07
N PRO A 97 4.19 -20.18 4.16
CA PRO A 97 4.48 -21.01 5.33
C PRO A 97 4.69 -20.17 6.59
N ALA A 98 5.07 -18.90 6.49
CA ALA A 98 5.24 -18.02 7.64
C ALA A 98 3.95 -17.87 8.46
N SER A 99 2.80 -17.77 7.81
CA SER A 99 1.49 -17.76 8.51
C SER A 99 1.22 -19.08 9.26
N GLY A 100 1.60 -20.21 8.69
CA GLY A 100 1.52 -21.52 9.34
C GLY A 100 2.44 -21.68 10.55
N LEU A 101 3.55 -20.91 10.60
CA LEU A 101 4.47 -20.82 11.73
C LEU A 101 4.06 -19.80 12.80
N GLY A 102 2.90 -19.14 12.65
CA GLY A 102 2.37 -18.18 13.62
C GLY A 102 2.76 -16.73 13.38
N PHE A 103 3.48 -16.42 12.31
CA PHE A 103 3.79 -15.03 11.96
C PHE A 103 2.60 -14.38 11.25
N ALA A 104 1.85 -13.54 11.94
CA ALA A 104 0.70 -12.83 11.38
C ALA A 104 1.09 -11.93 10.18
N VAL A 105 0.16 -11.76 9.25
CA VAL A 105 0.29 -10.77 8.15
C VAL A 105 0.08 -9.38 8.74
N LEU A 106 1.05 -8.50 8.55
CA LEU A 106 0.99 -7.12 8.99
C LEU A 106 0.55 -6.19 7.85
N GLU A 107 0.05 -5.01 8.21
CA GLU A 107 -0.27 -3.96 7.25
C GLU A 107 0.99 -3.51 6.48
N LYS A 108 0.78 -3.15 5.21
CA LYS A 108 1.85 -2.67 4.35
C LYS A 108 2.13 -1.21 4.63
N GLU A 109 3.41 -0.86 4.65
CA GLU A 109 3.88 0.49 4.88
C GLU A 109 4.53 1.06 3.61
N ASP A 110 4.44 2.37 3.47
CA ASP A 110 5.05 3.12 2.38
C ASP A 110 5.68 4.44 2.87
N TYR A 111 6.47 5.08 2.02
CA TYR A 111 7.18 6.31 2.38
C TYR A 111 6.24 7.50 2.64
N GLY A 112 5.06 7.55 2.01
CA GLY A 112 4.06 8.58 2.32
C GLY A 112 3.51 8.44 3.75
N GLN A 113 3.29 7.20 4.22
CA GLN A 113 2.92 6.91 5.60
C GLN A 113 4.06 7.29 6.56
N THR A 114 5.30 6.93 6.24
CA THR A 114 6.49 7.29 7.04
C THR A 114 6.62 8.80 7.20
N LEU A 115 6.49 9.56 6.12
CA LEU A 115 6.48 11.02 6.18
C LEU A 115 5.33 11.55 7.06
N GLY A 116 4.15 10.94 6.99
CA GLY A 116 3.01 11.27 7.84
C GLY A 116 3.26 10.97 9.32
N THR A 117 3.90 9.86 9.64
CA THR A 117 4.30 9.49 11.00
C THR A 117 5.30 10.48 11.57
N TRP A 118 6.21 11.01 10.76
CA TRP A 118 7.14 12.10 11.13
C TRP A 118 6.47 13.47 11.26
N GLY A 119 5.14 13.56 11.06
CA GLY A 119 4.38 14.80 11.22
C GLY A 119 4.30 15.68 9.97
N ILE A 120 4.76 15.20 8.82
CA ILE A 120 4.60 15.93 7.56
C ILE A 120 3.13 15.85 7.14
N GLY A 121 2.52 17.02 6.97
CA GLY A 121 1.13 17.14 6.53
C GLY A 121 0.92 16.58 5.12
N GLU A 122 -0.30 16.16 4.82
CA GLU A 122 -0.66 15.55 3.54
C GLU A 122 -0.59 16.50 2.33
N GLY A 123 -0.70 17.82 2.58
CA GLY A 123 -0.75 18.83 1.53
C GLY A 123 -2.08 18.78 0.76
N CYS A 124 -2.05 19.11 -0.54
CA CYS A 124 -3.21 19.05 -1.40
C CYS A 124 -3.52 17.61 -1.81
N TYR A 125 -4.82 17.29 -1.92
CA TYR A 125 -5.27 16.07 -2.56
C TYR A 125 -4.97 16.10 -4.07
N LEU A 126 -4.52 14.98 -4.60
CA LEU A 126 -4.18 14.78 -6.00
C LEU A 126 -4.81 13.48 -6.52
N VAL A 127 -5.14 13.48 -7.81
CA VAL A 127 -5.42 12.23 -8.52
C VAL A 127 -4.34 12.04 -9.58
N LEU A 128 -3.65 10.92 -9.51
CA LEU A 128 -2.59 10.59 -10.45
C LEU A 128 -3.15 9.75 -11.62
N PRO A 129 -2.73 10.01 -12.86
CA PRO A 129 -3.11 9.16 -13.99
C PRO A 129 -2.73 7.71 -13.72
N ILE A 130 -3.65 6.79 -13.95
CA ILE A 130 -3.51 5.33 -13.75
C ILE A 130 -3.39 4.93 -12.26
N LEU A 131 -2.64 5.69 -11.47
CA LEU A 131 -2.33 5.36 -10.07
C LEU A 131 -3.46 5.71 -9.09
N GLY A 132 -4.38 6.59 -9.49
CA GLY A 132 -5.56 6.94 -8.68
C GLY A 132 -5.31 8.00 -7.60
N PRO A 133 -6.06 7.95 -6.48
CA PRO A 133 -6.03 8.95 -5.42
C PRO A 133 -4.67 9.01 -4.72
N SER A 134 -4.21 10.22 -4.40
CA SER A 134 -2.96 10.50 -3.72
C SER A 134 -3.04 11.84 -2.96
N THR A 135 -1.96 12.21 -2.31
CA THR A 135 -1.71 13.55 -1.77
C THR A 135 -0.32 14.03 -2.20
N VAL A 136 -0.02 15.30 -2.00
CA VAL A 136 1.34 15.81 -2.28
C VAL A 136 2.38 15.03 -1.48
N ARG A 137 2.16 14.79 -0.19
CA ARG A 137 3.05 13.99 0.66
C ARG A 137 3.25 12.57 0.11
N ASP A 138 2.15 11.89 -0.21
CA ASP A 138 2.20 10.50 -0.63
C ASP A 138 2.84 10.36 -2.02
N THR A 139 2.59 11.33 -2.91
CA THR A 139 3.27 11.43 -4.21
C THR A 139 4.78 11.65 -4.05
N ILE A 140 5.19 12.54 -3.14
CA ILE A 140 6.62 12.76 -2.84
C ILE A 140 7.25 11.48 -2.26
N GLY A 141 6.57 10.79 -1.36
CA GLY A 141 7.02 9.51 -0.80
C GLY A 141 7.20 8.45 -1.89
N MET A 142 6.25 8.33 -2.80
CA MET A 142 6.30 7.38 -3.91
C MET A 142 7.43 7.71 -4.89
N VAL A 143 7.55 8.96 -5.36
CA VAL A 143 8.62 9.39 -6.27
C VAL A 143 9.98 9.29 -5.58
N GLY A 144 10.07 9.71 -4.33
CA GLY A 144 11.30 9.61 -3.54
C GLY A 144 11.76 8.17 -3.33
N SER A 145 10.83 7.22 -3.20
CA SER A 145 11.19 5.81 -3.08
C SER A 145 11.81 5.24 -4.35
N THR A 146 11.31 5.59 -5.51
CA THR A 146 11.83 5.10 -6.79
C THR A 146 13.12 5.83 -7.18
N VAL A 147 13.11 7.15 -7.25
CA VAL A 147 14.27 7.96 -7.66
C VAL A 147 15.37 7.93 -6.60
N GLY A 148 15.01 8.02 -5.33
CA GLY A 148 15.94 7.99 -4.18
C GLY A 148 16.50 6.61 -3.82
N GLY A 149 16.06 5.55 -4.51
CA GLY A 149 16.57 4.18 -4.26
C GLY A 149 15.95 3.50 -3.04
N GLY A 150 14.85 4.02 -2.52
CA GLY A 150 14.12 3.43 -1.39
C GLY A 150 13.26 2.23 -1.76
N ASP A 151 13.03 1.97 -3.05
CA ASP A 151 12.34 0.77 -3.53
C ASP A 151 13.38 -0.29 -3.95
N PRO A 152 13.61 -1.34 -3.13
CA PRO A 152 14.61 -2.36 -3.45
C PRO A 152 14.27 -3.14 -4.73
N TRP A 153 12.99 -3.36 -5.01
CA TRP A 153 12.57 -4.06 -6.22
C TRP A 153 12.83 -3.22 -7.47
N TYR A 154 12.53 -1.92 -7.43
CA TYR A 154 12.89 -0.99 -8.49
C TYR A 154 14.40 -0.95 -8.74
N ASN A 155 15.19 -0.93 -7.67
CA ASN A 155 16.66 -0.88 -7.79
C ASN A 155 17.21 -2.12 -8.49
N VAL A 156 16.71 -3.31 -8.16
CA VAL A 156 17.19 -4.57 -8.72
C VAL A 156 16.74 -4.75 -10.18
N THR A 157 15.53 -4.31 -10.52
CA THR A 157 14.93 -4.56 -11.84
C THR A 157 15.22 -3.46 -12.86
N VAL A 158 15.19 -2.20 -12.43
CA VAL A 158 15.29 -1.05 -13.36
C VAL A 158 16.63 -0.34 -13.27
N LYS A 159 17.17 -0.18 -12.06
CA LYS A 159 18.34 0.68 -11.85
C LYS A 159 19.68 -0.04 -12.03
N ASN A 160 19.73 -1.33 -11.69
CA ASN A 160 21.00 -2.10 -11.69
C ASN A 160 21.19 -3.00 -12.91
N ASP A 161 20.27 -2.99 -13.87
CA ASP A 161 20.35 -3.76 -15.13
C ASP A 161 20.94 -5.18 -14.91
N THR A 162 20.29 -5.93 -14.02
CA THR A 162 20.75 -7.27 -13.65
C THR A 162 20.45 -8.26 -14.79
N GLN A 163 21.31 -9.25 -14.97
CA GLN A 163 21.13 -10.29 -16.00
C GLN A 163 19.84 -11.12 -15.82
N TYR A 164 19.24 -11.09 -14.63
CA TYR A 164 18.12 -11.95 -14.25
C TYR A 164 16.77 -11.24 -14.18
N PHE A 165 16.77 -9.94 -13.91
CA PHE A 165 15.55 -9.13 -13.75
C PHE A 165 15.65 -7.88 -14.59
N THR A 166 14.54 -7.50 -15.21
CA THR A 166 14.46 -6.35 -16.10
C THR A 166 13.37 -5.38 -15.63
N ASP A 167 13.31 -4.21 -16.24
CA ASP A 167 12.22 -3.23 -16.06
C ASP A 167 10.85 -3.84 -16.38
N PHE A 168 10.75 -4.83 -17.29
CA PHE A 168 9.52 -5.57 -17.55
C PHE A 168 9.02 -6.29 -16.29
N ASP A 169 9.91 -6.86 -15.47
CA ASP A 169 9.53 -7.54 -14.23
C ASP A 169 8.95 -6.54 -13.21
N TYR A 170 9.52 -5.33 -13.15
CA TYR A 170 8.98 -4.27 -12.29
C TYR A 170 7.58 -3.84 -12.71
N TYR A 171 7.42 -3.44 -13.96
CA TYR A 171 6.13 -2.96 -14.45
C TYR A 171 5.09 -4.08 -14.52
N GLY A 172 5.51 -5.31 -14.83
CA GLY A 172 4.68 -6.50 -14.83
C GLY A 172 4.13 -6.82 -13.45
N THR A 173 4.96 -6.80 -12.41
CA THR A 173 4.51 -7.03 -11.02
C THR A 173 3.60 -5.90 -10.53
N ARG A 174 3.88 -4.64 -10.88
CA ARG A 174 3.01 -3.49 -10.51
C ARG A 174 1.65 -3.58 -11.19
N THR A 175 1.61 -3.90 -12.48
CA THR A 175 0.36 -4.07 -13.23
C THR A 175 -0.45 -5.26 -12.68
N THR A 176 0.19 -6.40 -12.44
CA THR A 176 -0.45 -7.58 -11.86
C THR A 176 -1.00 -7.28 -10.46
N SER A 177 -0.27 -6.48 -9.67
CA SER A 177 -0.73 -6.04 -8.36
C SER A 177 -2.01 -5.20 -8.45
N GLY A 178 -2.10 -4.32 -9.42
CA GLY A 178 -3.31 -3.54 -9.70
C GLY A 178 -4.49 -4.42 -10.11
N ILE A 179 -4.26 -5.40 -11.00
CA ILE A 179 -5.30 -6.35 -11.43
C ILE A 179 -5.76 -7.24 -10.26
N ASP A 180 -4.85 -7.76 -9.45
CA ASP A 180 -5.16 -8.59 -8.27
C ASP A 180 -5.96 -7.79 -7.24
N PHE A 181 -5.55 -6.55 -6.97
CA PHE A 181 -6.29 -5.64 -6.09
C PHE A 181 -7.70 -5.36 -6.63
N ARG A 182 -7.83 -5.02 -7.91
CA ARG A 182 -9.13 -4.76 -8.55
C ARG A 182 -10.02 -6.00 -8.52
N ALA A 183 -9.45 -7.17 -8.77
CA ALA A 183 -10.16 -8.46 -8.73
C ALA A 183 -10.68 -8.80 -7.33
N LYS A 184 -9.91 -8.52 -6.29
CA LYS A 184 -10.33 -8.72 -4.88
C LYS A 184 -11.46 -7.78 -4.46
N ASN A 185 -11.56 -6.63 -5.09
CA ASN A 185 -12.46 -5.55 -4.67
C ASN A 185 -13.56 -5.22 -5.70
N ILE A 186 -13.87 -6.11 -6.65
CA ILE A 186 -14.89 -5.85 -7.69
C ILE A 186 -16.20 -5.40 -7.05
N GLU A 187 -16.72 -6.19 -6.11
CA GLU A 187 -18.01 -5.92 -5.46
C GLU A 187 -18.02 -4.61 -4.66
N SER A 188 -16.88 -4.27 -4.04
CA SER A 188 -16.73 -3.00 -3.31
C SER A 188 -16.73 -1.80 -4.24
N PHE A 189 -16.05 -1.90 -5.39
CA PHE A 189 -16.04 -0.84 -6.40
C PHE A 189 -17.43 -0.67 -7.02
N ASP A 190 -18.08 -1.76 -7.43
CA ASP A 190 -19.42 -1.74 -8.03
C ASP A 190 -20.45 -1.15 -7.03
N SER A 191 -20.35 -1.52 -5.75
CA SER A 191 -21.21 -0.99 -4.69
C SER A 191 -20.96 0.50 -4.47
N LEU A 192 -19.70 0.93 -4.46
CA LEU A 192 -19.34 2.34 -4.28
C LEU A 192 -19.85 3.19 -5.45
N GLU A 193 -19.65 2.73 -6.69
CA GLU A 193 -20.12 3.41 -7.89
C GLU A 193 -21.64 3.54 -7.90
N LYS A 194 -22.34 2.46 -7.59
CA LYS A 194 -23.81 2.42 -7.60
C LYS A 194 -24.45 3.28 -6.52
N ASN A 195 -23.83 3.39 -5.34
CA ASN A 195 -24.43 4.02 -4.17
C ASN A 195 -23.91 5.44 -3.92
N SER A 196 -22.90 5.91 -4.66
CA SER A 196 -22.35 7.26 -4.47
C SER A 196 -23.11 8.29 -5.30
N ILE A 197 -23.50 9.38 -4.68
CA ILE A 197 -24.04 10.56 -5.38
C ILE A 197 -22.91 11.26 -6.15
N ASP A 198 -21.73 11.37 -5.55
CA ASP A 198 -20.48 11.86 -6.15
C ASP A 198 -19.39 10.85 -5.86
N LEU A 199 -19.07 10.00 -6.85
CA LEU A 199 -18.09 8.94 -6.72
C LEU A 199 -16.68 9.51 -6.45
N TYR A 200 -16.33 10.63 -7.08
CA TYR A 200 -15.05 11.31 -6.84
C TYR A 200 -14.90 11.72 -5.36
N ALA A 201 -15.91 12.36 -4.80
CA ALA A 201 -15.89 12.79 -3.41
C ALA A 201 -15.85 11.59 -2.45
N SER A 202 -16.57 10.50 -2.76
CA SER A 202 -16.57 9.27 -1.97
C SER A 202 -15.20 8.61 -1.97
N VAL A 203 -14.56 8.45 -3.13
CA VAL A 203 -13.21 7.87 -3.27
C VAL A 203 -12.18 8.73 -2.55
N LYS A 204 -12.23 10.07 -2.71
CA LYS A 204 -11.38 11.01 -1.97
C LYS A 204 -11.50 10.82 -0.46
N SER A 205 -12.73 10.77 0.05
CA SER A 205 -13.00 10.61 1.48
C SER A 205 -12.45 9.28 2.02
N LEU A 206 -12.73 8.18 1.33
CA LEU A 206 -12.24 6.85 1.71
C LEU A 206 -10.71 6.77 1.72
N TYR A 207 -10.07 7.31 0.70
CA TYR A 207 -8.61 7.35 0.62
C TYR A 207 -8.00 8.11 1.81
N LEU A 208 -8.49 9.31 2.09
CA LEU A 208 -7.96 10.14 3.18
C LEU A 208 -8.19 9.50 4.55
N GLN A 209 -9.37 8.85 4.76
CA GLN A 209 -9.65 8.14 6.01
C GLN A 209 -8.74 6.93 6.20
N ASP A 210 -8.52 6.12 5.15
CA ASP A 210 -7.60 4.97 5.20
C ASP A 210 -6.16 5.41 5.51
N ARG A 211 -5.68 6.48 4.85
CA ARG A 211 -4.34 7.01 5.10
C ARG A 211 -4.17 7.52 6.53
N ASN A 212 -5.14 8.28 7.03
CA ASN A 212 -5.11 8.77 8.40
C ASN A 212 -5.16 7.65 9.42
N LYS A 213 -5.96 6.60 9.18
CA LYS A 213 -6.01 5.41 10.02
C LYS A 213 -4.64 4.71 10.08
N LYS A 214 -4.01 4.47 8.93
CA LYS A 214 -2.70 3.81 8.85
C LYS A 214 -1.62 4.59 9.60
N ILE A 215 -1.55 5.90 9.40
CA ILE A 215 -0.59 6.77 10.09
C ILE A 215 -0.83 6.82 11.60
N SER A 216 -2.10 6.84 12.04
CA SER A 216 -2.42 6.85 13.48
C SER A 216 -2.16 5.50 14.15
N ASN A 217 -2.39 4.38 13.46
CA ASN A 217 -2.08 3.04 13.98
C ASN A 217 -0.56 2.84 14.17
N SER A 218 0.26 3.41 13.31
CA SER A 218 1.71 3.41 13.49
C SER A 218 2.12 4.18 14.74
N LYS A 219 1.46 5.30 15.05
CA LYS A 219 1.74 6.09 16.27
C LYS A 219 1.26 5.40 17.54
N SER A 220 0.07 4.77 17.52
CA SER A 220 -0.49 4.11 18.70
C SER A 220 0.27 2.84 19.10
N SER A 221 0.85 2.13 18.14
CA SER A 221 1.66 0.94 18.42
C SER A 221 3.01 1.27 19.09
N VAL A 222 3.50 2.49 18.92
CA VAL A 222 4.70 2.99 19.64
C VAL A 222 4.36 3.37 21.07
N GLU A 223 3.20 3.97 21.30
CA GLU A 223 2.76 4.39 22.67
C GLU A 223 2.34 3.21 23.56
N THR A 224 1.71 2.17 23.01
CA THR A 224 1.27 0.99 23.79
C THR A 224 2.40 0.01 24.11
N GLN A 225 3.58 0.11 23.50
CA GLN A 225 4.72 -0.76 23.80
C GLN A 225 5.51 -0.33 25.04
N ASP A 226 5.35 0.92 25.50
CA ASP A 226 6.13 1.43 26.65
C ASP A 226 5.47 1.13 28.00
N ASP A 227 4.16 0.87 28.04
CA ASP A 227 3.41 0.71 29.30
C ASP A 227 3.00 -0.74 29.63
N SER A 228 2.93 -1.67 28.67
CA SER A 228 2.39 -3.01 28.92
C SER A 228 3.42 -4.10 29.23
N ASP A 229 4.70 -3.88 28.93
CA ASP A 229 5.75 -4.90 29.13
C ASP A 229 6.29 -4.94 30.55
N TRP A 230 5.85 -4.04 31.47
CA TRP A 230 6.35 -3.97 32.84
C TRP A 230 5.38 -4.49 33.90
N GLU A 231 4.10 -4.71 33.57
CA GLU A 231 3.09 -5.20 34.54
C GLU A 231 3.02 -6.73 34.69
N GLU A 232 3.65 -7.52 33.80
CA GLU A 232 3.61 -9.00 33.88
C GLU A 232 4.75 -9.65 34.65
N ILE A 233 5.63 -8.88 35.33
CA ILE A 233 6.77 -9.43 36.08
C ILE A 233 6.51 -9.55 37.57
N ASP A 234 5.40 -9.02 38.08
CA ASP A 234 5.10 -8.97 39.52
C ASP A 234 3.85 -9.77 39.97
N THR A 235 3.59 -10.94 39.37
CA THR A 235 2.62 -11.90 39.94
C THR A 235 3.15 -13.32 39.96
#